data_2bb22f0d79cf8344a8bf8494266deba0
#
_entry.id   2bb22f0d79cf8344a8bf8494266deba0
#
_cell.length_a   1.000
_cell.length_b   1.000
_cell.length_c   1.000
_cell.angle_alpha   90.00
_cell.angle_beta   90.00
_cell.angle_gamma   90.00
#
_symmetry.space_group_name_H-M   'P 1'
#
loop_
_entity.id
_entity.type
_entity.pdbx_description
1 polymer ?
#
loop_
_entity_poly.entity_id
_entity_poly.type
_entity_poly.pdbx_seq_one_letter_code
_entity_poly.pdbx_strand_id
1 'polypeptide(L)'
;MTTIKAIRLASLVTAINVLVASGFSIAAIIRPQYLVPAESVPTQATLLLAMYAAASRIPLALSALWAIYKRAAPALLLLGALAGAMQLLDAGIGLFEHDPGKCAGPLFIAVLQFFSVYLLHISGRIAP
;
A
#
# COMPACT_ATOMS: atom_id res chain seq x y z
N MET A 1 -5.27 -17.61 16.24
CA MET A 1 -5.10 -17.78 14.77
C MET A 1 -3.83 -18.59 14.52
N THR A 2 -3.90 -19.57 13.65
CA THR A 2 -2.71 -20.35 13.26
C THR A 2 -1.78 -19.52 12.38
N THR A 3 -0.48 -19.83 12.42
CA THR A 3 0.54 -19.14 11.59
C THR A 3 0.20 -19.20 10.10
N ILE A 4 -0.31 -20.33 9.61
CA ILE A 4 -0.74 -20.49 8.21
C ILE A 4 -1.86 -19.52 7.84
N LYS A 5 -2.87 -19.39 8.70
CA LYS A 5 -3.99 -18.46 8.48
C LYS A 5 -3.52 -17.02 8.52
N ALA A 6 -2.61 -16.68 9.44
CA ALA A 6 -2.04 -15.35 9.55
C ALA A 6 -1.20 -14.98 8.31
N ILE A 7 -0.39 -15.91 7.79
CA ILE A 7 0.37 -15.70 6.54
C ILE A 7 -0.59 -15.49 5.36
N ARG A 8 -1.64 -16.29 5.25
CA ARG A 8 -2.63 -16.14 4.17
C ARG A 8 -3.35 -14.78 4.23
N LEU A 9 -3.77 -14.37 5.43
CA LEU A 9 -4.42 -13.07 5.62
C LEU A 9 -3.47 -11.92 5.27
N ALA A 10 -2.26 -11.93 5.83
CA ALA A 10 -1.25 -10.91 5.54
C ALA A 10 -0.88 -10.88 4.06
N SER A 11 -0.76 -12.03 3.41
CA SER A 11 -0.51 -12.13 1.96
C SER A 11 -1.64 -11.51 1.14
N LEU A 12 -2.89 -11.82 1.47
CA LEU A 12 -4.05 -11.30 0.76
C LEU A 12 -4.15 -9.78 0.91
N VAL A 13 -4.07 -9.28 2.14
CA VAL A 13 -4.16 -7.84 2.42
C VAL A 13 -3.01 -7.09 1.77
N THR A 14 -1.78 -7.61 1.89
CA THR A 14 -0.60 -6.99 1.27
C THR A 14 -0.70 -6.99 -0.26
N ALA A 15 -1.14 -8.09 -0.88
CA ALA A 15 -1.33 -8.17 -2.33
C ALA A 15 -2.34 -7.12 -2.82
N ILE A 16 -3.50 -7.02 -2.16
CA ILE A 16 -4.51 -6.01 -2.50
C ILE A 16 -3.93 -4.61 -2.36
N ASN A 17 -3.27 -4.33 -1.24
CA ASN A 17 -2.68 -3.02 -0.97
C ASN A 17 -1.67 -2.60 -2.05
N VAL A 18 -0.66 -3.44 -2.32
CA VAL A 18 0.39 -3.08 -3.29
C VAL A 18 -0.11 -3.04 -4.74
N LEU A 19 -1.09 -3.87 -5.10
CA LEU A 19 -1.70 -3.85 -6.43
C LEU A 19 -2.56 -2.61 -6.63
N VAL A 20 -3.36 -2.22 -5.64
CA VAL A 20 -4.15 -0.98 -5.69
C VAL A 20 -3.22 0.24 -5.77
N ALA A 21 -2.20 0.32 -4.91
CA ALA A 21 -1.28 1.44 -4.86
C ALA A 21 -0.47 1.59 -6.16
N SER A 22 0.08 0.50 -6.69
CA SER A 22 0.84 0.53 -7.95
C SER A 22 -0.06 0.78 -9.15
N GLY A 23 -1.25 0.18 -9.18
CA GLY A 23 -2.25 0.42 -10.22
C GLY A 23 -2.69 1.88 -10.27
N PHE A 24 -2.94 2.50 -9.13
CA PHE A 24 -3.26 3.93 -9.05
C PHE A 24 -2.09 4.81 -9.53
N SER A 25 -0.85 4.46 -9.19
CA SER A 25 0.34 5.18 -9.64
C SER A 25 0.51 5.13 -11.15
N ILE A 26 0.26 3.97 -11.77
CA ILE A 26 0.28 3.80 -13.23
C ILE A 26 -0.86 4.61 -13.87
N ALA A 27 -2.07 4.54 -13.30
CA ALA A 27 -3.19 5.33 -13.79
C ALA A 27 -2.93 6.83 -13.73
N ALA A 28 -2.23 7.30 -12.69
CA ALA A 28 -1.85 8.71 -12.54
C ALA A 28 -0.81 9.16 -13.58
N ILE A 29 0.05 8.27 -14.09
CA ILE A 29 0.94 8.59 -15.22
C ILE A 29 0.12 8.78 -16.50
N ILE A 30 -0.88 7.94 -16.73
CA ILE A 30 -1.76 8.00 -17.91
C ILE A 30 -2.68 9.22 -17.83
N ARG A 31 -3.21 9.51 -16.63
CA ARG A 31 -4.09 10.64 -16.34
C ARG A 31 -3.61 11.41 -15.11
N PRO A 32 -2.68 12.34 -15.25
CA PRO A 32 -2.17 13.14 -14.11
C PRO A 32 -3.26 13.92 -13.37
N GLN A 33 -4.42 14.09 -13.98
CA GLN A 33 -5.61 14.72 -13.37
C GLN A 33 -6.01 14.04 -12.05
N TYR A 34 -5.75 12.75 -11.88
CA TYR A 34 -6.07 12.06 -10.63
C TYR A 34 -5.27 12.55 -9.42
N LEU A 35 -4.13 13.22 -9.65
CA LEU A 35 -3.26 13.73 -8.58
C LEU A 35 -3.60 15.16 -8.15
N VAL A 36 -4.36 15.89 -8.94
CA VAL A 36 -4.69 17.29 -8.67
C VAL A 36 -6.17 17.45 -8.32
N PRO A 37 -6.55 18.52 -7.60
CA PRO A 37 -7.95 18.86 -7.38
C PRO A 37 -8.71 19.01 -8.71
N ALA A 38 -10.01 18.73 -8.69
CA ALA A 38 -10.86 18.67 -9.89
C ALA A 38 -10.80 19.97 -10.74
N GLU A 39 -10.61 21.10 -10.09
CA GLU A 39 -10.54 22.41 -10.76
C GLU A 39 -9.13 22.83 -11.21
N SER A 40 -8.12 22.00 -10.92
CA SER A 40 -6.74 22.27 -11.26
C SER A 40 -6.34 21.62 -12.57
N VAL A 41 -5.41 22.27 -13.30
CA VAL A 41 -4.85 21.71 -14.53
C VAL A 41 -3.54 21.00 -14.21
N PRO A 42 -3.37 19.74 -14.63
CA PRO A 42 -2.11 19.03 -14.46
C PRO A 42 -0.98 19.73 -15.21
N THR A 43 0.20 19.78 -14.59
CA THR A 43 1.42 20.34 -15.16
C THR A 43 2.44 19.24 -15.44
N GLN A 44 3.56 19.59 -16.07
CA GLN A 44 4.69 18.66 -16.20
C GLN A 44 5.21 18.20 -14.84
N ALA A 45 5.20 19.06 -13.83
CA ALA A 45 5.56 18.68 -12.47
C ALA A 45 4.61 17.62 -11.90
N THR A 46 3.31 17.70 -12.18
CA THR A 46 2.33 16.68 -11.78
C THR A 46 2.67 15.31 -12.40
N LEU A 47 2.99 15.28 -13.68
CA LEU A 47 3.41 14.05 -14.36
C LEU A 47 4.69 13.48 -13.75
N LEU A 48 5.68 14.33 -13.48
CA LEU A 48 6.93 13.91 -12.87
C LEU A 48 6.71 13.30 -11.48
N LEU A 49 5.85 13.88 -10.66
CA LEU A 49 5.47 13.34 -9.34
C LEU A 49 4.78 11.97 -9.47
N ALA A 50 3.92 11.80 -10.48
CA ALA A 50 3.30 10.49 -10.78
C ALA A 50 4.36 9.44 -11.12
N MET A 51 5.37 9.79 -11.90
CA MET A 51 6.48 8.91 -12.25
C MET A 51 7.31 8.53 -11.02
N TYR A 52 7.61 9.47 -10.13
CA TYR A 52 8.31 9.17 -8.87
C TYR A 52 7.49 8.26 -7.96
N ALA A 53 6.19 8.48 -7.88
CA ALA A 53 5.31 7.59 -7.11
C ALA A 53 5.33 6.16 -7.66
N ALA A 54 5.23 5.99 -8.97
CA ALA A 54 5.32 4.68 -9.62
C ALA A 54 6.70 4.03 -9.42
N ALA A 55 7.77 4.80 -9.50
CA ALA A 55 9.14 4.33 -9.31
C ALA A 55 9.39 3.76 -7.90
N SER A 56 8.68 4.22 -6.89
CA SER A 56 8.74 3.67 -5.53
C SER A 56 7.75 2.54 -5.28
N ARG A 57 6.54 2.63 -5.82
CA ARG A 57 5.46 1.68 -5.55
C ARG A 57 5.58 0.39 -6.34
N ILE A 58 6.03 0.44 -7.58
CA ILE A 58 6.20 -0.75 -8.42
C ILE A 58 7.25 -1.71 -7.84
N PRO A 59 8.47 -1.29 -7.48
CA PRO A 59 9.44 -2.18 -6.83
C PRO A 59 8.95 -2.74 -5.50
N LEU A 60 8.23 -1.95 -4.71
CA LEU A 60 7.62 -2.43 -3.47
C LEU A 60 6.60 -3.54 -3.75
N ALA A 61 5.74 -3.35 -4.76
CA ALA A 61 4.75 -4.35 -5.15
C ALA A 61 5.41 -5.65 -5.61
N LEU A 62 6.43 -5.57 -6.45
CA LEU A 62 7.17 -6.75 -6.92
C LEU A 62 7.85 -7.49 -5.77
N SER A 63 8.48 -6.76 -4.85
CA SER A 63 9.12 -7.34 -3.66
C SER A 63 8.11 -8.02 -2.74
N ALA A 64 6.95 -7.39 -2.52
CA ALA A 64 5.88 -7.94 -1.69
C ALA A 64 5.28 -9.21 -2.33
N LEU A 65 4.99 -9.19 -3.62
CA LEU A 65 4.48 -10.35 -4.35
C LEU A 65 5.49 -11.51 -4.34
N TRP A 66 6.77 -11.21 -4.45
CA TRP A 66 7.82 -12.22 -4.31
C TRP A 66 7.86 -12.83 -2.90
N ALA A 67 7.77 -12.00 -1.86
CA ALA A 67 7.71 -12.46 -0.47
C ALA A 67 6.48 -13.35 -0.23
N ILE A 68 5.33 -13.01 -0.82
CA ILE A 68 4.10 -13.81 -0.77
C ILE A 68 4.31 -15.15 -1.46
N TYR A 69 4.87 -15.15 -2.66
CA TYR A 69 5.16 -16.37 -3.42
C TYR A 69 6.10 -17.32 -2.64
N LYS A 70 7.14 -16.76 -2.03
CA LYS A 70 8.09 -17.52 -1.21
C LYS A 70 7.56 -17.86 0.20
N ARG A 71 6.40 -17.35 0.58
CA ARG A 71 5.87 -17.47 1.96
C ARG A 71 6.88 -17.02 3.02
N ALA A 72 7.67 -16.01 2.70
CA ALA A 72 8.71 -15.47 3.55
C ALA A 72 8.11 -14.54 4.61
N ALA A 73 7.68 -15.10 5.75
CA ALA A 73 7.02 -14.36 6.81
C ALA A 73 7.80 -13.13 7.30
N PRO A 74 9.12 -13.18 7.53
CA PRO A 74 9.87 -11.99 7.94
C PRO A 74 9.84 -10.87 6.89
N ALA A 75 9.99 -11.22 5.61
CA ALA A 75 9.90 -10.25 4.52
C ALA A 75 8.49 -9.67 4.39
N LEU A 76 7.46 -10.51 4.56
CA LEU A 76 6.07 -10.09 4.52
C LEU A 76 5.71 -9.16 5.68
N LEU A 77 6.26 -9.39 6.88
CA LEU A 77 6.13 -8.46 8.01
C LEU A 77 6.70 -7.08 7.69
N LEU A 78 7.92 -7.03 7.19
CA LEU A 78 8.58 -5.78 6.86
C LEU A 78 7.89 -5.04 5.71
N LEU A 79 7.65 -5.73 4.61
CA LEU A 79 7.05 -5.13 3.41
C LEU A 79 5.59 -4.77 3.64
N GLY A 80 4.85 -5.57 4.42
CA GLY A 80 3.49 -5.27 4.82
C GLY A 80 3.41 -4.03 5.72
N ALA A 81 4.31 -3.91 6.70
CA ALA A 81 4.39 -2.73 7.55
C ALA A 81 4.73 -1.48 6.73
N LEU A 82 5.67 -1.59 5.79
CA LEU A 82 6.05 -0.49 4.91
C LEU A 82 4.88 -0.07 4.00
N ALA A 83 4.18 -1.04 3.42
CA ALA A 83 2.99 -0.77 2.60
C ALA A 83 1.87 -0.10 3.41
N GLY A 84 1.67 -0.51 4.65
CA GLY A 84 0.72 0.13 5.58
C GLY A 84 1.11 1.56 5.91
N ALA A 85 2.39 1.82 6.17
CA ALA A 85 2.90 3.16 6.43
C ALA A 85 2.72 4.09 5.22
N MET A 86 2.95 3.60 4.02
CA MET A 86 2.71 4.36 2.79
C MET A 86 1.23 4.74 2.65
N GLN A 87 0.30 3.83 2.92
CA GLN A 87 -1.14 4.12 2.89
C GLN A 87 -1.53 5.14 3.96
N LEU A 88 -0.92 5.08 5.14
CA LEU A 88 -1.17 6.06 6.19
C LEU A 88 -0.71 7.47 5.78
N LEU A 89 0.44 7.57 5.12
CA LEU A 89 0.93 8.84 4.57
C LEU A 89 0.05 9.34 3.43
N ASP A 90 -0.43 8.45 2.55
CA ASP A 90 -1.39 8.81 1.50
C ASP A 90 -2.71 9.34 2.10
N ALA A 91 -3.20 8.73 3.19
CA ALA A 91 -4.35 9.24 3.92
C ALA A 91 -4.11 10.65 4.48
N GLY A 92 -2.91 10.91 5.00
CA GLY A 92 -2.50 12.24 5.46
C GLY A 92 -2.50 13.27 4.34
N ILE A 93 -2.05 12.90 3.13
CA ILE A 93 -2.13 13.78 1.95
C ILE A 93 -3.59 14.06 1.59
N GLY A 94 -4.45 13.05 1.59
CA GLY A 94 -5.88 13.23 1.35
C GLY A 94 -6.54 14.17 2.35
N LEU A 95 -6.13 14.10 3.61
CA LEU A 95 -6.57 15.03 4.66
C LEU A 95 -6.09 16.46 4.38
N PHE A 96 -4.83 16.62 3.97
CA PHE A 96 -4.28 17.93 3.59
C PHE A 96 -5.00 18.54 2.38
N GLU A 97 -5.39 17.72 1.42
CA GLU A 97 -6.16 18.17 0.24
C GLU A 97 -7.65 18.43 0.56
N HIS A 98 -8.11 18.16 1.78
CA HIS A 98 -9.53 18.22 2.17
C HIS A 98 -10.42 17.31 1.31
N ASP A 99 -9.87 16.17 0.85
CA ASP A 99 -10.59 15.18 0.04
C ASP A 99 -10.89 13.93 0.88
N PRO A 100 -12.15 13.75 1.37
CA PRO A 100 -12.50 12.61 2.20
C PRO A 100 -12.28 11.25 1.52
N GLY A 101 -12.48 11.17 0.21
CA GLY A 101 -12.28 9.94 -0.56
C GLY A 101 -10.81 9.53 -0.62
N LYS A 102 -9.91 10.50 -0.80
CA LYS A 102 -8.46 10.27 -0.79
C LYS A 102 -7.91 9.99 0.60
N CYS A 103 -8.63 10.33 1.66
CA CYS A 103 -8.25 10.04 3.04
C CYS A 103 -8.81 8.67 3.48
N ALA A 104 -10.11 8.43 3.32
CA ALA A 104 -10.80 7.27 3.86
C ALA A 104 -10.33 5.95 3.25
N GLY A 105 -10.13 5.89 1.93
CA GLY A 105 -9.67 4.68 1.24
C GLY A 105 -8.30 4.20 1.73
N PRO A 106 -7.26 5.03 1.62
CA PRO A 106 -5.93 4.69 2.13
C PRO A 106 -5.91 4.39 3.63
N LEU A 107 -6.67 5.12 4.44
CA LEU A 107 -6.75 4.89 5.88
C LEU A 107 -7.33 3.50 6.18
N PHE A 108 -8.40 3.10 5.51
CA PHE A 108 -8.99 1.78 5.65
C PHE A 108 -8.00 0.66 5.29
N ILE A 109 -7.30 0.81 4.18
CA ILE A 109 -6.27 -0.15 3.76
C ILE A 109 -5.13 -0.20 4.77
N ALA A 110 -4.69 0.96 5.30
CA ALA A 110 -3.64 1.02 6.32
C ALA A 110 -4.04 0.25 7.59
N VAL A 111 -5.26 0.44 8.08
CA VAL A 111 -5.77 -0.26 9.27
C VAL A 111 -5.78 -1.78 9.04
N LEU A 112 -6.32 -2.25 7.91
CA LEU A 112 -6.31 -3.68 7.57
C LEU A 112 -4.88 -4.22 7.45
N GLN A 113 -3.99 -3.45 6.85
CA GLN A 113 -2.60 -3.86 6.66
C GLN A 113 -1.87 -4.03 7.99
N PHE A 114 -1.94 -3.05 8.88
CA PHE A 114 -1.30 -3.14 10.19
C PHE A 114 -1.92 -4.23 11.06
N PHE A 115 -3.23 -4.43 10.97
CA PHE A 115 -3.90 -5.52 11.67
C PHE A 115 -3.41 -6.89 11.20
N SER A 116 -3.31 -7.10 9.90
CA SER A 116 -2.82 -8.37 9.34
C SER A 116 -1.35 -8.64 9.67
N VAL A 117 -0.51 -7.59 9.64
CA VAL A 117 0.91 -7.66 10.04
C VAL A 117 1.03 -7.98 11.53
N TYR A 118 0.22 -7.34 12.38
CA TYR A 118 0.19 -7.63 13.80
C TYR A 118 -0.18 -9.09 14.09
N LEU A 119 -1.22 -9.61 13.46
CA LEU A 119 -1.62 -11.02 13.60
C LEU A 119 -0.51 -11.98 13.15
N LEU A 120 0.17 -11.66 12.06
CA LEU A 120 1.31 -12.46 11.60
C LEU A 120 2.45 -12.42 12.61
N HIS A 121 2.76 -11.25 13.16
CA HIS A 121 3.82 -11.09 14.15
C HIS A 121 3.55 -11.92 15.42
N ILE A 122 2.36 -11.81 15.99
CA ILE A 122 2.04 -12.55 17.21
C ILE A 122 1.93 -14.06 16.98
N SER A 123 1.44 -14.50 15.81
CA SER A 123 1.34 -15.92 15.50
C SER A 123 2.71 -16.59 15.36
N GLY A 124 3.71 -15.84 14.88
CA GLY A 124 5.10 -16.30 14.82
C GLY A 124 5.78 -16.44 16.18
N ARG A 125 5.30 -15.73 17.20
CA ARG A 125 5.81 -15.85 18.58
C ARG A 125 5.26 -17.04 19.36
N ILE A 126 4.09 -17.53 18.96
CA ILE A 126 3.38 -18.63 19.64
C ILE A 126 3.78 -19.98 19.04
N ALA A 127 4.33 -20.00 17.83
CA ALA A 127 4.83 -21.22 17.21
C ALA A 127 6.11 -21.70 17.92
N PRO A 128 6.18 -22.97 18.38
CA PRO A 128 7.40 -23.53 18.98
C PRO A 128 8.54 -23.65 17.97
#